data_91dd91f89f3044ff27ad5dd2fc44335f
#
_entry.id   91dd91f89f3044ff27ad5dd2fc44335f
#
_cell.length_a   1.000
_cell.length_b   1.000
_cell.length_c   1.000
_cell.angle_alpha   90.00
_cell.angle_beta   90.00
_cell.angle_gamma   90.00
#
_symmetry.space_group_name_H-M   'P 1'
#
loop_
_entity.id
_entity.type
_entity.pdbx_description
1 polymer ?
#
loop_
_entity_poly.entity_id
_entity_poly.type
_entity_poly.pdbx_seq_one_letter_code
_entity_poly.pdbx_strand_id
1 'polypeptide(L)'
;GGGKTLLACHAIDSIQKTYLKRQTGLVLWVVPSTQIYRQTIKALKDRNHPYRQVLDISSGGRTLIKEKTEMFNRLDVEEHLVVLLLMLPSANRQNKETLKVFRDQGGFTDFFPREDDFEGHKKLKELLPNLDCFTTEMEVFGTQIKTSLGNTLKVLRPLVVIDEGHRAYGENARNTIRNFNPSFILELSATPPPNSNELVKITGRELHEEEMIKLDIHLTNKTSLDWQDTLLASFEKRNDLEKKAKEYEANTGEYIRPICLIQVERTGKDQRDKKFIHAEDAKEYLIKKCNVPESHIAIKSSEKDDIEGIDLFANDCDIRYIITKQALQEGWDCSFAYVLTVLTNPSSATGITQLVGRILRQPFARKTKIQDLDECYVFTFRQNAKSLVSDIKKGLEDEGLGDIAGRIVSDEAGTDTGGLKEREMQYRSGFKKFEGKIYLPKFVVQETESWRNLNFEVDILSDIDWEDINIDEIQNLSLQNKLSKEQEIVLGLSHEEQELLKETGRAEKTGTLEIDEVFLT
;
A
#
# COMPACT_ATOMS: atom_id res chain seq x y z
N GLY A 1 -1.04 -6.34 -3.15
CA GLY A 1 0.08 -5.87 -2.37
C GLY A 1 1.41 -6.41 -2.83
N GLY A 2 2.42 -5.57 -2.86
CA GLY A 2 3.78 -5.88 -3.33
C GLY A 2 4.58 -6.87 -2.50
N GLY A 3 3.98 -7.96 -1.97
CA GLY A 3 4.70 -9.02 -1.26
C GLY A 3 5.33 -8.62 0.08
N LYS A 4 4.94 -7.48 0.68
CA LYS A 4 5.54 -6.94 1.92
C LYS A 4 5.69 -7.98 3.04
N THR A 5 4.66 -8.78 3.29
CA THR A 5 4.68 -9.80 4.36
C THR A 5 5.67 -10.93 4.06
N LEU A 6 5.80 -11.36 2.80
CA LEU A 6 6.81 -12.34 2.40
C LEU A 6 8.22 -11.75 2.52
N LEU A 7 8.40 -10.51 2.08
CA LEU A 7 9.65 -9.77 2.25
C LEU A 7 10.05 -9.68 3.72
N ALA A 8 9.08 -9.43 4.63
CA ALA A 8 9.36 -9.42 6.07
C ALA A 8 9.88 -10.77 6.57
N CYS A 9 9.33 -11.88 6.11
CA CYS A 9 9.81 -13.21 6.49
C CYS A 9 11.26 -13.44 6.04
N HIS A 10 11.61 -13.05 4.83
CA HIS A 10 13.00 -13.11 4.33
C HIS A 10 13.92 -12.13 5.07
N ALA A 11 13.44 -10.93 5.37
CA ALA A 11 14.22 -9.95 6.12
C ALA A 11 14.50 -10.42 7.56
N ILE A 12 13.54 -11.10 8.22
CA ILE A 12 13.75 -11.72 9.53
C ILE A 12 14.93 -12.70 9.45
N ASP A 13 14.97 -13.57 8.43
CA ASP A 13 16.07 -14.50 8.22
C ASP A 13 17.41 -13.78 8.10
N SER A 14 17.50 -12.79 7.24
CA SER A 14 18.72 -12.02 7.01
C SER A 14 19.17 -11.24 8.25
N ILE A 15 18.25 -10.60 8.97
CA ILE A 15 18.55 -9.85 10.20
C ILE A 15 19.02 -10.79 11.30
N GLN A 16 18.33 -11.92 11.50
CA GLN A 16 18.70 -12.91 12.51
C GLN A 16 20.10 -13.48 12.24
N LYS A 17 20.39 -13.93 11.03
CA LYS A 17 21.66 -14.57 10.68
C LYS A 17 22.81 -13.58 10.57
N THR A 18 22.60 -12.43 9.91
CA THR A 18 23.70 -11.53 9.55
C THR A 18 23.96 -10.49 10.62
N TYR A 19 22.92 -9.86 11.16
CA TYR A 19 23.05 -8.77 12.12
C TYR A 19 23.03 -9.27 13.55
N LEU A 20 22.02 -10.05 13.95
CA LEU A 20 21.88 -10.56 15.32
C LEU A 20 22.73 -11.83 15.57
N LYS A 21 23.23 -12.48 14.53
CA LYS A 21 24.08 -13.70 14.57
C LYS A 21 23.46 -14.82 15.40
N ARG A 22 22.14 -15.03 15.25
CA ARG A 22 21.38 -16.06 15.95
C ARG A 22 20.30 -16.65 15.03
N GLN A 23 19.85 -17.88 15.31
CA GLN A 23 18.76 -18.56 14.56
C GLN A 23 17.48 -18.66 15.38
N THR A 24 17.57 -18.42 16.67
CA THR A 24 16.47 -18.50 17.64
C THR A 24 16.23 -17.13 18.27
N GLY A 25 15.22 -17.00 19.11
CA GLY A 25 14.90 -15.76 19.78
C GLY A 25 13.48 -15.29 19.52
N LEU A 26 13.18 -14.05 19.93
CA LEU A 26 11.83 -13.47 19.83
C LEU A 26 11.73 -12.48 18.69
N VAL A 27 10.74 -12.69 17.82
CA VAL A 27 10.25 -11.76 16.83
C VAL A 27 8.88 -11.24 17.32
N LEU A 28 8.75 -9.94 17.46
CA LEU A 28 7.48 -9.28 17.75
C LEU A 28 6.90 -8.73 16.46
N TRP A 29 5.83 -9.35 15.96
CA TRP A 29 5.15 -8.89 14.75
C TRP A 29 3.93 -8.05 15.11
N VAL A 30 3.98 -6.78 14.75
CA VAL A 30 2.95 -5.80 15.10
C VAL A 30 2.11 -5.45 13.88
N VAL A 31 0.79 -5.56 14.01
CA VAL A 31 -0.18 -5.29 12.94
C VAL A 31 -1.22 -4.27 13.37
N PRO A 32 -1.80 -3.47 12.43
CA PRO A 32 -2.67 -2.35 12.77
C PRO A 32 -4.12 -2.75 13.08
N SER A 33 -4.65 -3.78 12.46
CA SER A 33 -6.07 -4.10 12.54
C SER A 33 -6.34 -5.56 12.82
N THR A 34 -7.53 -5.83 13.36
CA THR A 34 -7.99 -7.21 13.67
C THR A 34 -8.04 -8.09 12.43
N GLN A 35 -8.39 -7.53 11.27
CA GLN A 35 -8.49 -8.29 10.04
C GLN A 35 -7.11 -8.73 9.54
N ILE A 36 -6.14 -7.81 9.49
CA ILE A 36 -4.75 -8.14 9.14
C ILE A 36 -4.19 -9.15 10.16
N TYR A 37 -4.50 -8.96 11.46
CA TYR A 37 -4.11 -9.91 12.50
C TYR A 37 -4.57 -11.34 12.19
N ARG A 38 -5.87 -11.52 11.91
CA ARG A 38 -6.44 -12.84 11.61
C ARG A 38 -5.83 -13.48 10.36
N GLN A 39 -5.60 -12.69 9.32
CA GLN A 39 -4.99 -13.17 8.08
C GLN A 39 -3.53 -13.58 8.29
N THR A 40 -2.74 -12.72 8.94
CA THR A 40 -1.33 -12.98 9.22
C THR A 40 -1.16 -14.20 10.13
N ILE A 41 -1.95 -14.30 11.21
CA ILE A 41 -1.85 -15.45 12.12
C ILE A 41 -2.24 -16.76 11.44
N LYS A 42 -3.28 -16.75 10.59
CA LYS A 42 -3.69 -17.92 9.81
C LYS A 42 -2.57 -18.36 8.86
N ALA A 43 -1.98 -17.43 8.11
CA ALA A 43 -0.90 -17.70 7.17
C ALA A 43 0.37 -18.22 7.90
N LEU A 44 0.72 -17.63 9.04
CA LEU A 44 1.90 -18.05 9.81
C LEU A 44 1.71 -19.38 10.54
N LYS A 45 0.49 -19.75 10.96
CA LYS A 45 0.19 -21.04 11.59
C LYS A 45 0.08 -22.18 10.57
N ASP A 46 -0.22 -21.89 9.31
CA ASP A 46 -0.27 -22.89 8.23
C ASP A 46 1.15 -23.24 7.75
N ARG A 47 1.58 -24.46 8.00
CA ARG A 47 2.92 -24.96 7.63
C ARG A 47 3.15 -25.02 6.11
N ASN A 48 2.09 -25.09 5.32
CA ASN A 48 2.17 -25.13 3.86
C ASN A 48 2.22 -23.71 3.24
N HIS A 49 1.93 -22.69 4.05
CA HIS A 49 1.93 -21.32 3.55
C HIS A 49 3.37 -20.80 3.32
N PRO A 50 3.67 -20.11 2.20
CA PRO A 50 5.02 -19.62 1.88
C PRO A 50 5.67 -18.80 3.01
N TYR A 51 4.90 -17.97 3.73
CA TYR A 51 5.42 -17.19 4.86
C TYR A 51 5.98 -18.07 5.96
N ARG A 52 5.23 -19.14 6.33
CA ARG A 52 5.65 -20.08 7.33
C ARG A 52 6.87 -20.89 6.87
N GLN A 53 6.89 -21.32 5.62
CA GLN A 53 8.00 -22.09 5.06
C GLN A 53 9.33 -21.31 5.12
N VAL A 54 9.30 -20.01 4.79
CA VAL A 54 10.50 -19.15 4.89
C VAL A 54 11.01 -19.09 6.33
N LEU A 55 10.12 -18.91 7.32
CA LEU A 55 10.49 -18.86 8.73
C LEU A 55 11.01 -20.23 9.23
N ASP A 56 10.40 -21.33 8.79
CA ASP A 56 10.84 -22.68 9.14
C ASP A 56 12.22 -22.99 8.55
N ILE A 57 12.50 -22.58 7.31
CA ILE A 57 13.83 -22.69 6.70
C ILE A 57 14.85 -21.86 7.51
N SER A 58 14.48 -20.65 7.91
CA SER A 58 15.33 -19.75 8.69
C SER A 58 15.74 -20.35 10.03
N SER A 59 14.81 -20.98 10.73
CA SER A 59 14.99 -21.54 12.08
C SER A 59 15.40 -23.01 12.11
N GLY A 60 15.59 -23.66 10.95
CA GLY A 60 15.80 -25.10 10.86
C GLY A 60 14.60 -25.92 11.33
N GLY A 61 13.39 -25.48 11.01
CA GLY A 61 12.12 -26.13 11.37
C GLY A 61 11.63 -25.81 12.80
N ARG A 62 12.31 -24.92 13.51
CA ARG A 62 12.03 -24.59 14.92
C ARG A 62 11.32 -23.27 15.08
N THR A 63 10.23 -23.04 14.34
CA THR A 63 9.41 -21.83 14.47
C THR A 63 8.20 -22.09 15.36
N LEU A 64 7.96 -21.22 16.34
CA LEU A 64 6.76 -21.19 17.17
C LEU A 64 6.00 -19.90 16.89
N ILE A 65 4.73 -20.03 16.48
CA ILE A 65 3.84 -18.90 16.29
C ILE A 65 2.97 -18.76 17.52
N LYS A 66 3.02 -17.59 18.15
CA LYS A 66 2.32 -17.30 19.39
C LYS A 66 1.39 -16.10 19.23
N GLU A 67 0.24 -16.19 19.85
CA GLU A 67 -0.69 -15.06 20.03
C GLU A 67 -0.49 -14.43 21.41
N LYS A 68 -1.00 -13.22 21.59
CA LYS A 68 -0.88 -12.45 22.83
C LYS A 68 -1.27 -13.21 24.10
N THR A 69 -2.22 -14.15 23.99
CA THR A 69 -2.75 -14.94 25.08
C THR A 69 -2.03 -16.26 25.29
N GLU A 70 -1.13 -16.63 24.38
CA GLU A 70 -0.38 -17.87 24.46
C GLU A 70 0.94 -17.64 25.19
N MET A 71 1.17 -18.43 26.21
CA MET A 71 2.40 -18.36 27.02
C MET A 71 3.57 -18.98 26.27
N PHE A 72 4.76 -18.50 26.58
CA PHE A 72 6.03 -19.08 26.18
C PHE A 72 7.02 -18.89 27.33
N ASN A 73 8.02 -19.74 27.41
CA ASN A 73 9.03 -19.75 28.45
C ASN A 73 10.42 -19.43 27.88
N ARG A 74 11.43 -19.42 28.76
CA ARG A 74 12.81 -19.13 28.35
C ARG A 74 13.34 -20.16 27.35
N LEU A 75 13.06 -21.45 27.57
CA LEU A 75 13.49 -22.52 26.69
C LEU A 75 12.90 -22.40 25.29
N ASP A 76 11.62 -22.00 25.19
CA ASP A 76 10.99 -21.75 23.89
C ASP A 76 11.78 -20.71 23.08
N VAL A 77 12.26 -19.63 23.72
CA VAL A 77 13.01 -18.55 23.04
C VAL A 77 14.46 -18.95 22.75
N GLU A 78 15.06 -19.79 23.59
CA GLU A 78 16.43 -20.29 23.40
C GLU A 78 16.51 -21.33 22.28
N GLU A 79 15.51 -22.20 22.14
CA GLU A 79 15.52 -23.31 21.18
C GLU A 79 14.76 -23.01 19.87
N HIS A 80 13.86 -22.03 19.87
CA HIS A 80 12.99 -21.74 18.75
C HIS A 80 13.07 -20.28 18.30
N LEU A 81 12.66 -20.04 17.06
CA LEU A 81 12.26 -18.73 16.57
C LEU A 81 10.79 -18.49 16.96
N VAL A 82 10.60 -17.79 18.06
CA VAL A 82 9.25 -17.45 18.55
C VAL A 82 8.77 -16.21 17.85
N VAL A 83 7.69 -16.31 17.07
CA VAL A 83 7.02 -15.17 16.43
C VAL A 83 5.76 -14.87 17.20
N LEU A 84 5.79 -13.79 17.97
CA LEU A 84 4.65 -13.30 18.73
C LEU A 84 3.91 -12.24 17.93
N LEU A 85 2.65 -12.50 17.59
CA LEU A 85 1.79 -11.55 16.91
C LEU A 85 1.07 -10.65 17.92
N LEU A 86 1.19 -9.33 17.73
CA LEU A 86 0.61 -8.34 18.62
C LEU A 86 -0.13 -7.26 17.81
N MET A 87 -1.33 -6.93 18.24
CA MET A 87 -2.04 -5.75 17.79
C MET A 87 -1.99 -4.68 18.88
N LEU A 88 -1.31 -3.58 18.62
CA LEU A 88 -1.33 -2.44 19.53
C LEU A 88 -2.63 -1.66 19.33
N PRO A 89 -3.36 -1.31 20.40
CA PRO A 89 -4.52 -0.45 20.28
C PRO A 89 -4.07 0.93 19.78
N SER A 90 -4.80 1.47 18.82
CA SER A 90 -4.55 2.82 18.31
C SER A 90 -4.47 3.84 19.46
N ALA A 91 -3.60 4.77 19.33
CA ALA A 91 -2.94 5.72 20.23
C ALA A 91 -3.76 6.49 21.29
N ASN A 92 -5.04 6.25 21.49
CA ASN A 92 -5.87 7.07 22.39
C ASN A 92 -5.99 6.56 23.85
N ARG A 93 -5.23 5.52 24.24
CA ARG A 93 -5.26 5.03 25.62
C ARG A 93 -4.02 5.48 26.37
N GLN A 94 -4.15 6.57 27.08
CA GLN A 94 -3.09 7.13 27.95
C GLN A 94 -2.74 6.25 29.16
N ASN A 95 -3.55 5.26 29.49
CA ASN A 95 -3.37 4.46 30.70
C ASN A 95 -2.76 3.08 30.38
N LYS A 96 -1.47 2.90 30.71
CA LYS A 96 -0.73 1.63 30.54
C LYS A 96 -1.40 0.46 31.28
N GLU A 97 -2.04 0.72 32.41
CA GLU A 97 -2.73 -0.30 33.21
C GLU A 97 -3.92 -0.95 32.51
N THR A 98 -4.52 -0.26 31.52
CA THR A 98 -5.61 -0.83 30.73
C THR A 98 -5.13 -1.75 29.60
N LEU A 99 -3.84 -1.70 29.23
CA LEU A 99 -3.26 -2.58 28.23
C LEU A 99 -2.90 -3.92 28.87
N LYS A 100 -3.62 -4.99 28.48
CA LYS A 100 -3.37 -6.35 29.00
C LYS A 100 -1.91 -6.82 28.88
N VAL A 101 -1.12 -6.25 27.96
CA VAL A 101 0.31 -6.53 27.79
C VAL A 101 1.14 -6.14 29.01
N PHE A 102 0.75 -5.09 29.73
CA PHE A 102 1.47 -4.58 30.89
C PHE A 102 0.90 -5.05 32.24
N ARG A 103 -0.19 -5.82 32.22
CA ARG A 103 -0.70 -6.46 33.43
C ARG A 103 0.15 -7.66 33.78
N ASP A 104 0.47 -7.79 35.05
CA ASP A 104 1.02 -9.01 35.59
C ASP A 104 -0.03 -10.12 35.51
N GLN A 105 0.28 -11.20 34.82
CA GLN A 105 -0.59 -12.37 34.67
C GLN A 105 0.07 -13.64 35.26
N GLY A 106 1.24 -13.49 35.93
CA GLY A 106 1.96 -14.59 36.54
C GLY A 106 2.54 -15.63 35.59
N GLY A 107 2.56 -15.37 34.28
CA GLY A 107 2.87 -16.37 33.27
C GLY A 107 4.29 -16.34 32.69
N PHE A 108 5.12 -15.37 33.10
CA PHE A 108 6.44 -15.14 32.52
C PHE A 108 7.54 -15.12 33.59
N THR A 109 7.34 -15.88 34.67
CA THR A 109 8.25 -15.91 35.83
C THR A 109 9.67 -16.34 35.49
N ASP A 110 9.85 -17.21 34.50
CA ASP A 110 11.16 -17.76 34.10
C ASP A 110 12.13 -16.69 33.58
N PHE A 111 11.63 -15.52 33.19
CA PHE A 111 12.45 -14.42 32.67
C PHE A 111 12.92 -13.46 33.77
N PHE A 112 12.46 -13.64 35.00
CA PHE A 112 12.72 -12.74 36.12
C PHE A 112 13.33 -13.47 37.32
N PRO A 113 14.00 -12.75 38.24
CA PRO A 113 14.39 -13.28 39.52
C PRO A 113 13.18 -13.82 40.29
N ARG A 114 13.41 -14.73 41.24
CA ARG A 114 12.36 -15.22 42.12
C ARG A 114 11.76 -14.06 42.91
N GLU A 115 10.50 -14.18 43.32
CA GLU A 115 9.77 -13.13 44.02
C GLU A 115 10.46 -12.67 45.31
N ASP A 116 11.21 -13.56 45.96
CA ASP A 116 11.96 -13.31 47.20
C ASP A 116 13.40 -12.80 46.97
N ASP A 117 13.87 -12.76 45.71
CA ASP A 117 15.21 -12.26 45.33
C ASP A 117 15.21 -10.77 45.02
N PHE A 118 15.08 -9.94 46.05
CA PHE A 118 15.05 -8.48 45.94
C PHE A 118 16.35 -7.91 45.34
N GLU A 119 17.50 -8.50 45.63
CA GLU A 119 18.77 -8.07 45.05
C GLU A 119 18.85 -8.37 43.55
N GLY A 120 18.33 -9.53 43.12
CA GLY A 120 18.20 -9.87 41.72
C GLY A 120 17.27 -8.88 40.98
N HIS A 121 16.12 -8.55 41.56
CA HIS A 121 15.19 -7.56 41.03
C HIS A 121 15.83 -6.19 40.90
N LYS A 122 16.58 -5.75 41.93
CA LYS A 122 17.29 -4.45 41.94
C LYS A 122 18.34 -4.41 40.81
N LYS A 123 19.18 -5.43 40.70
CA LYS A 123 20.20 -5.53 39.63
C LYS A 123 19.59 -5.52 38.25
N LEU A 124 18.48 -6.25 38.04
CA LEU A 124 17.79 -6.28 36.75
C LEU A 124 17.16 -4.91 36.42
N LYS A 125 16.63 -4.20 37.43
CA LYS A 125 16.09 -2.85 37.26
C LYS A 125 17.19 -1.82 36.97
N GLU A 126 18.37 -1.95 37.54
CA GLU A 126 19.54 -1.11 37.22
C GLU A 126 20.01 -1.33 35.77
N LEU A 127 20.03 -2.58 35.29
CA LEU A 127 20.35 -2.91 33.90
C LEU A 127 19.29 -2.44 32.90
N LEU A 128 18.02 -2.50 33.27
CA LEU A 128 16.87 -2.14 32.44
C LEU A 128 15.94 -1.17 33.20
N PRO A 129 16.29 0.12 33.24
CA PRO A 129 15.55 1.12 34.04
C PRO A 129 14.09 1.32 33.67
N ASN A 130 13.68 0.89 32.47
CA ASN A 130 12.30 1.03 31.98
C ASN A 130 11.39 -0.14 32.31
N LEU A 131 11.83 -1.13 33.13
CA LEU A 131 10.97 -2.20 33.63
C LEU A 131 9.87 -1.62 34.55
N ASP A 132 8.64 -2.14 34.41
CA ASP A 132 7.52 -1.76 35.26
C ASP A 132 7.59 -2.58 36.57
N CYS A 133 7.47 -1.89 37.70
CA CYS A 133 7.51 -2.47 39.03
C CYS A 133 6.13 -2.37 39.71
N PHE A 134 5.92 -3.16 40.74
CA PHE A 134 4.77 -2.96 41.64
C PHE A 134 5.00 -1.66 42.41
N THR A 135 3.98 -0.83 42.45
CA THR A 135 3.91 0.32 43.37
C THR A 135 3.44 -0.18 44.71
N THR A 136 4.36 -0.51 45.58
CA THR A 136 4.02 -0.75 46.99
C THR A 136 4.17 0.56 47.75
N GLU A 137 3.10 0.96 48.48
CA GLU A 137 3.15 2.10 49.41
C GLU A 137 4.13 1.87 50.58
N MET A 138 4.69 0.67 50.68
CA MET A 138 5.70 0.30 51.66
C MET A 138 7.04 0.06 50.96
N GLU A 139 7.91 1.04 50.93
CA GLU A 139 9.35 0.93 50.55
C GLU A 139 10.12 -0.12 51.40
N VAL A 140 9.46 -0.77 52.34
CA VAL A 140 10.06 -1.71 53.31
C VAL A 140 10.50 -3.04 52.64
N PHE A 141 9.89 -3.44 51.54
CA PHE A 141 10.15 -4.75 50.93
C PHE A 141 10.99 -4.72 49.63
N GLY A 142 11.51 -3.57 49.22
CA GLY A 142 12.34 -3.47 48.03
C GLY A 142 11.55 -3.40 46.71
N THR A 143 12.27 -3.17 45.60
CA THR A 143 11.68 -3.08 44.26
C THR A 143 11.37 -4.47 43.73
N GLN A 144 10.11 -4.75 43.41
CA GLN A 144 9.69 -5.98 42.75
C GLN A 144 9.20 -5.70 41.33
N ILE A 145 9.80 -6.38 40.35
CA ILE A 145 9.48 -6.22 38.93
C ILE A 145 8.24 -7.04 38.59
N LYS A 146 7.30 -6.46 37.82
CA LYS A 146 6.11 -7.18 37.32
C LYS A 146 6.51 -8.24 36.29
N THR A 147 6.02 -9.47 36.44
CA THR A 147 6.23 -10.58 35.50
C THR A 147 5.26 -10.52 34.31
N SER A 148 5.14 -9.35 33.72
CA SER A 148 4.24 -9.08 32.60
C SER A 148 4.87 -9.39 31.24
N LEU A 149 4.05 -9.66 30.22
CA LEU A 149 4.52 -9.78 28.82
C LEU A 149 5.31 -8.54 28.39
N GLY A 150 4.86 -7.33 28.76
CA GLY A 150 5.56 -6.08 28.43
C GLY A 150 6.98 -6.05 28.99
N ASN A 151 7.18 -6.44 30.24
CA ASN A 151 8.52 -6.53 30.82
C ASN A 151 9.35 -7.66 30.20
N THR A 152 8.73 -8.79 29.89
CA THR A 152 9.38 -9.91 29.18
C THR A 152 9.92 -9.45 27.81
N LEU A 153 9.15 -8.67 27.06
CA LEU A 153 9.61 -8.08 25.80
C LEU A 153 10.83 -7.17 26.02
N LYS A 154 10.82 -6.34 27.08
CA LYS A 154 11.96 -5.45 27.40
C LYS A 154 13.24 -6.23 27.72
N VAL A 155 13.12 -7.36 28.43
CA VAL A 155 14.24 -8.23 28.79
C VAL A 155 14.78 -8.96 27.56
N LEU A 156 13.90 -9.50 26.71
CA LEU A 156 14.27 -10.31 25.55
C LEU A 156 14.77 -9.49 24.36
N ARG A 157 14.50 -8.19 24.33
CA ARG A 157 14.94 -7.28 23.26
C ARG A 157 14.59 -7.83 21.86
N PRO A 158 13.30 -7.93 21.49
CA PRO A 158 12.86 -8.60 20.28
C PRO A 158 13.37 -7.93 19.01
N LEU A 159 13.44 -8.70 17.92
CA LEU A 159 13.34 -8.17 16.58
C LEU A 159 11.88 -7.75 16.36
N VAL A 160 11.60 -6.49 16.11
CA VAL A 160 10.25 -5.98 15.88
C VAL A 160 9.98 -5.81 14.40
N VAL A 161 8.89 -6.39 13.91
CA VAL A 161 8.35 -6.16 12.57
C VAL A 161 7.07 -5.36 12.71
N ILE A 162 6.97 -4.22 12.04
CA ILE A 162 5.76 -3.37 12.02
C ILE A 162 5.18 -3.41 10.61
N ASP A 163 3.99 -4.00 10.49
CA ASP A 163 3.28 -4.04 9.21
C ASP A 163 2.29 -2.87 9.09
N GLU A 164 2.24 -2.23 7.92
CA GLU A 164 1.42 -1.04 7.61
C GLU A 164 1.58 0.09 8.64
N GLY A 165 2.82 0.38 9.03
CA GLY A 165 3.14 1.31 10.10
C GLY A 165 2.55 2.72 9.96
N HIS A 166 2.35 3.19 8.72
CA HIS A 166 1.77 4.50 8.43
C HIS A 166 0.31 4.66 8.90
N ARG A 167 -0.45 3.56 8.97
CA ARG A 167 -1.88 3.59 9.31
C ARG A 167 -2.16 3.44 10.80
N ALA A 168 -1.25 2.81 11.53
CA ALA A 168 -1.58 2.30 12.85
C ALA A 168 -0.96 3.08 14.01
N TYR A 169 0.11 3.83 13.79
CA TYR A 169 0.97 4.22 14.88
C TYR A 169 1.19 5.72 14.95
N GLY A 170 0.39 6.34 15.80
CA GLY A 170 0.73 7.65 16.32
C GLY A 170 2.03 7.57 17.16
N GLU A 171 2.58 8.72 17.50
CA GLU A 171 3.83 8.86 18.26
C GLU A 171 3.84 8.02 19.56
N ASN A 172 2.72 7.94 20.27
CA ASN A 172 2.60 7.16 21.50
C ASN A 172 2.77 5.64 21.27
N ALA A 173 2.28 5.10 20.16
CA ALA A 173 2.43 3.68 19.84
C ALA A 173 3.87 3.36 19.45
N ARG A 174 4.53 4.25 18.71
CA ARG A 174 5.96 4.12 18.39
C ARG A 174 6.83 4.17 19.64
N ASN A 175 6.55 5.07 20.56
CA ASN A 175 7.22 5.14 21.86
C ASN A 175 7.00 3.86 22.68
N THR A 176 5.80 3.26 22.61
CA THR A 176 5.53 1.98 23.28
C THR A 176 6.38 0.86 22.69
N ILE A 177 6.50 0.79 21.34
CA ILE A 177 7.35 -0.22 20.68
C ILE A 177 8.82 -0.01 21.04
N ARG A 178 9.30 1.22 21.01
CA ARG A 178 10.69 1.54 21.43
C ARG A 178 10.95 1.17 22.88
N ASN A 179 9.96 1.29 23.75
CA ASN A 179 10.05 0.89 25.14
C ASN A 179 10.17 -0.63 25.36
N PHE A 180 9.92 -1.47 24.38
CA PHE A 180 10.24 -2.90 24.44
C PHE A 180 11.72 -3.20 24.24
N ASN A 181 12.59 -2.18 24.15
CA ASN A 181 14.03 -2.30 23.95
C ASN A 181 14.39 -3.15 22.71
N PRO A 182 13.78 -2.95 21.55
CA PRO A 182 13.99 -3.80 20.39
C PRO A 182 15.47 -3.88 20.01
N SER A 183 15.94 -5.07 19.63
CA SER A 183 17.28 -5.25 19.06
C SER A 183 17.36 -4.72 17.61
N PHE A 184 16.23 -4.75 16.91
CA PHE A 184 16.05 -4.21 15.56
C PHE A 184 14.58 -3.89 15.32
N ILE A 185 14.29 -2.86 14.52
CA ILE A 185 12.93 -2.54 14.08
C ILE A 185 12.93 -2.55 12.55
N LEU A 186 12.14 -3.46 11.98
CA LEU A 186 11.82 -3.50 10.56
C LEU A 186 10.41 -2.94 10.36
N GLU A 187 10.30 -1.83 9.67
CA GLU A 187 9.00 -1.23 9.32
C GLU A 187 8.68 -1.47 7.84
N LEU A 188 7.49 -2.00 7.58
CA LEU A 188 6.91 -2.14 6.25
C LEU A 188 5.81 -1.10 6.11
N SER A 189 5.98 -0.15 5.21
CA SER A 189 5.05 0.96 5.04
C SER A 189 4.94 1.34 3.58
N ALA A 190 3.78 1.79 3.15
CA ALA A 190 3.59 2.40 1.84
C ALA A 190 4.11 3.85 1.84
N THR A 191 3.95 4.54 2.98
CA THR A 191 4.37 5.93 3.18
C THR A 191 5.16 6.03 4.48
N PRO A 192 6.48 5.76 4.46
CA PRO A 192 7.32 5.84 5.65
C PRO A 192 7.40 7.29 6.15
N PRO A 193 7.57 7.51 7.48
CA PRO A 193 7.79 8.85 8.01
C PRO A 193 9.07 9.49 7.47
N PRO A 194 9.12 10.82 7.36
CA PRO A 194 10.27 11.54 6.80
C PRO A 194 11.62 11.24 7.46
N ASN A 195 11.61 10.76 8.71
CA ASN A 195 12.81 10.43 9.47
C ASN A 195 13.12 8.92 9.49
N SER A 196 12.49 8.15 8.64
CA SER A 196 12.76 6.71 8.51
C SER A 196 14.06 6.50 7.71
N ASN A 197 14.82 5.49 8.10
CA ASN A 197 15.90 4.97 7.27
C ASN A 197 15.29 4.05 6.21
N GLU A 198 15.03 4.59 5.03
CA GLU A 198 14.42 3.88 3.91
C GLU A 198 15.49 3.04 3.21
N LEU A 199 15.40 1.73 3.36
CA LEU A 199 16.36 0.78 2.76
C LEU A 199 15.96 0.37 1.35
N VAL A 200 14.66 0.20 1.11
CA VAL A 200 14.09 -0.21 -0.16
C VAL A 200 12.80 0.55 -0.39
N LYS A 201 12.69 1.19 -1.53
CA LYS A 201 11.47 1.81 -2.03
C LYS A 201 11.06 1.09 -3.31
N ILE A 202 9.81 0.64 -3.36
CA ILE A 202 9.22 0.01 -4.53
C ILE A 202 8.17 0.96 -5.08
N THR A 203 8.32 1.36 -6.32
CA THR A 203 7.43 2.29 -7.02
C THR A 203 6.30 1.55 -7.72
N GLY A 204 5.22 2.26 -8.05
CA GLY A 204 4.13 1.69 -8.86
C GLY A 204 4.60 1.30 -10.26
N ARG A 205 5.56 2.03 -10.83
CA ARG A 205 6.17 1.72 -12.12
C ARG A 205 6.89 0.38 -12.08
N GLU A 206 7.74 0.15 -11.09
CA GLU A 206 8.43 -1.14 -10.91
C GLU A 206 7.43 -2.30 -10.73
N LEU A 207 6.35 -2.09 -9.96
CA LEU A 207 5.30 -3.09 -9.83
C LEU A 207 4.59 -3.38 -11.17
N HIS A 208 4.46 -2.38 -12.03
CA HIS A 208 3.88 -2.57 -13.36
C HIS A 208 4.85 -3.27 -14.32
N GLU A 209 6.13 -2.96 -14.26
CA GLU A 209 7.20 -3.63 -15.02
C GLU A 209 7.29 -5.11 -14.64
N GLU A 210 7.17 -5.41 -13.34
CA GLU A 210 7.12 -6.79 -12.81
C GLU A 210 5.73 -7.44 -12.96
N GLU A 211 4.85 -6.87 -13.78
CA GLU A 211 3.51 -7.40 -14.12
C GLU A 211 2.59 -7.64 -12.90
N MET A 212 2.85 -6.97 -11.77
CA MET A 212 2.11 -7.18 -10.52
C MET A 212 0.81 -6.36 -10.42
N ILE A 213 0.68 -5.32 -11.25
CA ILE A 213 -0.48 -4.42 -11.24
C ILE A 213 -1.04 -4.18 -12.64
N LYS A 214 -2.38 -4.01 -12.69
CA LYS A 214 -3.13 -3.64 -13.89
C LYS A 214 -3.04 -2.13 -14.12
N LEU A 215 -2.64 -1.71 -15.30
CA LEU A 215 -2.66 -0.34 -15.79
C LEU A 215 -3.00 -0.32 -17.30
N ASP A 216 -3.88 0.58 -17.75
CA ASP A 216 -4.34 1.84 -17.17
C ASP A 216 -5.56 1.70 -16.23
N ILE A 217 -5.88 2.79 -15.52
CA ILE A 217 -7.08 2.92 -14.70
C ILE A 217 -8.11 3.71 -15.51
N HIS A 218 -9.13 3.04 -16.01
CA HIS A 218 -10.20 3.67 -16.77
C HIS A 218 -11.26 4.21 -15.81
N LEU A 219 -11.49 5.51 -15.86
CA LEU A 219 -12.48 6.20 -15.05
C LEU A 219 -13.65 6.67 -15.91
N THR A 220 -14.81 6.09 -15.73
CA THR A 220 -16.06 6.50 -16.38
C THR A 220 -16.97 7.16 -15.36
N ASN A 221 -17.19 8.48 -15.52
CA ASN A 221 -18.10 9.24 -14.68
C ASN A 221 -19.40 9.51 -15.45
N LYS A 222 -20.50 8.89 -15.04
CA LYS A 222 -21.81 9.11 -15.67
C LYS A 222 -22.44 10.40 -15.16
N THR A 223 -22.82 11.26 -16.06
CA THR A 223 -23.54 12.53 -15.77
C THR A 223 -25.02 12.29 -15.43
N SER A 224 -25.53 11.08 -15.66
CA SER A 224 -26.88 10.68 -15.29
C SER A 224 -27.14 10.88 -13.80
N LEU A 225 -28.35 11.31 -13.47
CA LEU A 225 -28.82 11.43 -12.09
C LEU A 225 -29.25 10.08 -11.51
N ASP A 226 -29.33 9.03 -12.33
CA ASP A 226 -29.72 7.70 -11.92
C ASP A 226 -28.49 6.78 -11.74
N TRP A 227 -28.31 6.29 -10.52
CA TRP A 227 -27.25 5.35 -10.19
C TRP A 227 -27.35 4.01 -10.96
N GLN A 228 -28.57 3.70 -11.45
CA GLN A 228 -28.85 2.49 -12.20
C GLN A 228 -28.08 2.45 -13.53
N ASP A 229 -27.93 3.60 -14.19
CA ASP A 229 -27.16 3.71 -15.43
C ASP A 229 -25.67 3.41 -15.22
N THR A 230 -25.13 3.83 -14.07
CA THR A 230 -23.75 3.55 -13.70
C THR A 230 -23.56 2.07 -13.39
N LEU A 231 -24.51 1.47 -12.68
CA LEU A 231 -24.47 0.04 -12.37
C LEU A 231 -24.63 -0.82 -13.63
N LEU A 232 -25.50 -0.40 -14.56
CA LEU A 232 -25.67 -1.07 -15.85
C LEU A 232 -24.37 -1.03 -16.67
N ALA A 233 -23.73 0.13 -16.79
CA ALA A 233 -22.46 0.23 -17.52
C ALA A 233 -21.35 -0.64 -16.92
N SER A 234 -21.27 -0.73 -15.60
CA SER A 234 -20.31 -1.61 -14.94
C SER A 234 -20.62 -3.09 -15.12
N PHE A 235 -21.92 -3.46 -15.15
CA PHE A 235 -22.38 -4.81 -15.49
C PHE A 235 -21.98 -5.20 -16.92
N GLU A 236 -22.20 -4.33 -17.89
CA GLU A 236 -21.84 -4.55 -19.29
C GLU A 236 -20.32 -4.74 -19.45
N LYS A 237 -19.51 -3.85 -18.84
CA LYS A 237 -18.05 -3.97 -18.89
C LYS A 237 -17.56 -5.24 -18.23
N ARG A 238 -18.09 -5.60 -17.08
CA ARG A 238 -17.75 -6.86 -16.40
C ARG A 238 -18.03 -8.08 -17.26
N ASN A 239 -19.19 -8.08 -17.96
CA ASN A 239 -19.55 -9.18 -18.86
C ASN A 239 -18.68 -9.27 -20.11
N ASP A 240 -18.22 -8.12 -20.63
CA ASP A 240 -17.25 -8.08 -21.71
C ASP A 240 -15.90 -8.67 -21.25
N LEU A 241 -15.44 -8.30 -20.07
CA LEU A 241 -14.23 -8.88 -19.47
C LEU A 241 -14.37 -10.40 -19.24
N GLU A 242 -15.57 -10.88 -18.85
CA GLU A 242 -15.82 -12.34 -18.70
C GLU A 242 -15.65 -13.10 -20.03
N LYS A 243 -16.09 -12.51 -21.15
CA LYS A 243 -15.89 -13.14 -22.47
C LYS A 243 -14.40 -13.26 -22.80
N LYS A 244 -13.64 -12.16 -22.59
CA LYS A 244 -12.21 -12.14 -22.83
C LYS A 244 -11.44 -13.09 -21.90
N ALA A 245 -11.88 -13.20 -20.64
CA ALA A 245 -11.31 -14.13 -19.68
C ALA A 245 -11.54 -15.59 -20.09
N LYS A 246 -12.70 -15.93 -20.61
CA LYS A 246 -12.99 -17.28 -21.16
C LYS A 246 -12.16 -17.60 -22.40
N GLU A 247 -11.96 -16.63 -23.29
CA GLU A 247 -11.06 -16.78 -24.43
C GLU A 247 -9.61 -16.98 -23.98
N TYR A 248 -9.17 -16.25 -22.95
CA TYR A 248 -7.86 -16.42 -22.35
C TYR A 248 -7.69 -17.81 -21.73
N GLU A 249 -8.66 -18.26 -20.96
CA GLU A 249 -8.67 -19.60 -20.35
C GLU A 249 -8.61 -20.71 -21.41
N ALA A 250 -9.40 -20.58 -22.49
CA ALA A 250 -9.39 -21.54 -23.59
C ALA A 250 -8.02 -21.65 -24.28
N ASN A 251 -7.26 -20.55 -24.34
CA ASN A 251 -5.95 -20.51 -24.99
C ASN A 251 -4.79 -20.89 -24.06
N THR A 252 -4.90 -20.63 -22.77
CA THR A 252 -3.79 -20.76 -21.80
C THR A 252 -4.02 -21.82 -20.74
N GLY A 253 -5.27 -22.21 -20.50
CA GLY A 253 -5.69 -23.08 -19.37
C GLY A 253 -5.75 -22.34 -18.03
N GLU A 254 -5.49 -21.02 -17.98
CA GLU A 254 -5.50 -20.23 -16.76
C GLU A 254 -6.86 -19.57 -16.54
N TYR A 255 -7.46 -19.84 -15.39
CA TYR A 255 -8.78 -19.36 -15.04
C TYR A 255 -8.74 -17.95 -14.45
N ILE A 256 -9.49 -17.03 -15.04
CA ILE A 256 -9.73 -15.69 -14.51
C ILE A 256 -11.24 -15.44 -14.50
N ARG A 257 -11.76 -14.97 -13.36
CA ARG A 257 -13.16 -14.59 -13.20
C ARG A 257 -13.26 -13.11 -12.82
N PRO A 258 -13.59 -12.20 -13.76
CA PRO A 258 -13.75 -10.80 -13.46
C PRO A 258 -14.86 -10.55 -12.43
N ILE A 259 -14.49 -9.90 -11.32
CA ILE A 259 -15.39 -9.52 -10.23
C ILE A 259 -15.61 -8.01 -10.28
N CYS A 260 -16.88 -7.61 -10.11
CA CYS A 260 -17.28 -6.22 -9.92
C CYS A 260 -17.51 -5.94 -8.43
N LEU A 261 -16.77 -4.96 -7.90
CA LEU A 261 -16.99 -4.42 -6.57
C LEU A 261 -17.98 -3.26 -6.66
N ILE A 262 -19.01 -3.26 -5.83
CA ILE A 262 -20.04 -2.23 -5.81
C ILE A 262 -20.06 -1.57 -4.44
N GLN A 263 -19.66 -0.31 -4.38
CA GLN A 263 -19.69 0.48 -3.16
C GLN A 263 -21.02 1.23 -3.05
N VAL A 264 -21.74 1.00 -1.94
CA VAL A 264 -23.03 1.59 -1.64
C VAL A 264 -23.00 2.42 -0.36
N GLU A 265 -24.04 3.26 -0.15
CA GLU A 265 -24.12 4.15 1.01
C GLU A 265 -24.55 3.44 2.28
N ARG A 266 -25.45 2.45 2.20
CA ARG A 266 -26.09 1.77 3.32
C ARG A 266 -26.12 0.25 3.13
N THR A 267 -25.98 -0.48 4.22
CA THR A 267 -26.00 -1.95 4.25
C THR A 267 -26.79 -2.54 5.42
N GLY A 268 -27.19 -1.73 6.42
CA GLY A 268 -27.89 -2.18 7.61
C GLY A 268 -29.37 -2.47 7.33
N LYS A 269 -29.94 -3.52 7.96
CA LYS A 269 -31.31 -3.98 7.72
C LYS A 269 -32.38 -2.89 7.85
N ASP A 270 -32.23 -1.98 8.82
CA ASP A 270 -33.19 -0.90 9.12
C ASP A 270 -32.86 0.42 8.39
N GLN A 271 -31.91 0.42 7.46
CA GLN A 271 -31.40 1.63 6.79
C GLN A 271 -31.87 1.78 5.33
N ARG A 272 -32.87 0.97 4.91
CA ARG A 272 -33.44 1.01 3.56
C ARG A 272 -34.57 2.04 3.50
N ASP A 273 -34.22 3.32 3.38
CA ASP A 273 -35.16 4.47 3.44
C ASP A 273 -35.39 5.18 2.10
N LYS A 274 -34.84 4.66 0.99
CA LYS A 274 -34.88 5.23 -0.39
C LYS A 274 -34.20 6.61 -0.52
N LYS A 275 -33.65 7.18 0.55
CA LYS A 275 -32.87 8.42 0.47
C LYS A 275 -31.43 8.13 0.09
N PHE A 276 -30.93 6.97 0.48
CA PHE A 276 -29.58 6.51 0.23
C PHE A 276 -29.61 5.21 -0.55
N ILE A 277 -28.60 4.96 -1.36
CA ILE A 277 -28.49 3.72 -2.14
C ILE A 277 -28.10 2.58 -1.19
N HIS A 278 -29.02 1.62 -1.04
CA HIS A 278 -28.86 0.48 -0.16
C HIS A 278 -28.35 -0.74 -0.92
N ALA A 279 -27.61 -1.64 -0.22
CA ALA A 279 -27.06 -2.85 -0.82
C ALA A 279 -28.13 -3.76 -1.47
N GLU A 280 -29.29 -3.88 -0.82
CA GLU A 280 -30.41 -4.68 -1.36
C GLU A 280 -31.02 -4.03 -2.60
N ASP A 281 -30.99 -2.69 -2.75
CA ASP A 281 -31.48 -2.03 -3.96
C ASP A 281 -30.57 -2.33 -5.16
N ALA A 282 -29.25 -2.30 -4.96
CA ALA A 282 -28.26 -2.68 -5.98
C ALA A 282 -28.39 -4.17 -6.33
N LYS A 283 -28.56 -5.04 -5.32
CA LYS A 283 -28.79 -6.48 -5.53
C LYS A 283 -30.05 -6.74 -6.33
N GLU A 284 -31.19 -6.12 -5.93
CA GLU A 284 -32.45 -6.27 -6.66
C GLU A 284 -32.38 -5.79 -8.11
N TYR A 285 -31.64 -4.71 -8.37
CA TYR A 285 -31.44 -4.22 -9.73
C TYR A 285 -30.68 -5.23 -10.58
N LEU A 286 -29.58 -5.78 -10.07
CA LEU A 286 -28.81 -6.82 -10.78
C LEU A 286 -29.66 -8.05 -11.08
N ILE A 287 -30.47 -8.51 -10.14
CA ILE A 287 -31.33 -9.68 -10.33
C ILE A 287 -32.46 -9.37 -11.33
N LYS A 288 -33.22 -8.28 -11.10
CA LYS A 288 -34.47 -8.01 -11.83
C LYS A 288 -34.25 -7.38 -13.20
N LYS A 289 -33.21 -6.57 -13.36
CA LYS A 289 -32.96 -5.83 -14.61
C LYS A 289 -31.81 -6.41 -15.42
N CYS A 290 -30.77 -6.90 -14.77
CA CYS A 290 -29.62 -7.50 -15.44
C CYS A 290 -29.67 -9.02 -15.52
N ASN A 291 -30.73 -9.66 -14.97
CA ASN A 291 -30.92 -11.14 -14.93
C ASN A 291 -29.70 -11.87 -14.32
N VAL A 292 -29.04 -11.29 -13.35
CA VAL A 292 -27.91 -11.93 -12.65
C VAL A 292 -28.46 -12.95 -11.65
N PRO A 293 -27.97 -14.20 -11.66
CA PRO A 293 -28.34 -15.18 -10.64
C PRO A 293 -27.98 -14.68 -9.23
N GLU A 294 -28.86 -14.94 -8.26
CA GLU A 294 -28.61 -14.48 -6.88
C GLU A 294 -27.34 -15.06 -6.29
N SER A 295 -26.95 -16.30 -6.64
CA SER A 295 -25.70 -16.95 -6.21
C SER A 295 -24.43 -16.21 -6.67
N HIS A 296 -24.55 -15.38 -7.71
CA HIS A 296 -23.43 -14.58 -8.21
C HIS A 296 -23.20 -13.28 -7.43
N ILE A 297 -24.08 -12.95 -6.48
CA ILE A 297 -24.07 -11.67 -5.76
C ILE A 297 -23.85 -11.92 -4.28
N ALA A 298 -22.78 -11.37 -3.73
CA ALA A 298 -22.45 -11.40 -2.32
C ALA A 298 -22.55 -10.00 -1.70
N ILE A 299 -23.04 -9.92 -0.46
CA ILE A 299 -23.02 -8.68 0.33
C ILE A 299 -22.02 -8.82 1.46
N LYS A 300 -21.09 -7.88 1.54
CA LYS A 300 -20.09 -7.78 2.61
C LYS A 300 -20.29 -6.50 3.41
N SER A 301 -20.74 -6.66 4.65
CA SER A 301 -20.93 -5.58 5.61
C SER A 301 -20.42 -5.99 7.00
N SER A 302 -20.57 -5.13 7.99
CA SER A 302 -20.30 -5.47 9.40
C SER A 302 -21.27 -6.52 9.99
N GLU A 303 -22.49 -6.59 9.43
CA GLU A 303 -23.56 -7.45 9.90
C GLU A 303 -23.72 -8.71 9.05
N LYS A 304 -23.32 -8.68 7.79
CA LYS A 304 -23.49 -9.75 6.81
C LYS A 304 -22.19 -9.98 6.05
N ASP A 305 -21.71 -11.19 6.04
CA ASP A 305 -20.49 -11.61 5.36
C ASP A 305 -20.74 -12.84 4.47
N ASP A 306 -21.24 -12.60 3.25
CA ASP A 306 -21.52 -13.67 2.30
C ASP A 306 -20.25 -14.25 1.64
N ILE A 307 -19.07 -13.70 1.92
CA ILE A 307 -17.79 -14.18 1.38
C ILE A 307 -16.87 -14.80 2.45
N GLU A 308 -17.34 -14.90 3.69
CA GLU A 308 -16.53 -15.51 4.77
C GLU A 308 -16.28 -16.99 4.48
N GLY A 309 -15.01 -17.38 4.45
CA GLY A 309 -14.60 -18.77 4.19
C GLY A 309 -14.68 -19.21 2.73
N ILE A 310 -15.08 -18.33 1.81
CA ILE A 310 -15.13 -18.62 0.37
C ILE A 310 -13.76 -18.29 -0.24
N ASP A 311 -13.22 -19.24 -0.99
CA ASP A 311 -12.08 -19.00 -1.87
C ASP A 311 -12.54 -18.33 -3.16
N LEU A 312 -12.31 -17.02 -3.27
CA LEU A 312 -12.68 -16.25 -4.46
C LEU A 312 -11.83 -16.58 -5.70
N PHE A 313 -10.78 -17.38 -5.58
CA PHE A 313 -9.97 -17.83 -6.71
C PHE A 313 -10.37 -19.22 -7.21
N ALA A 314 -11.16 -19.94 -6.45
CA ALA A 314 -11.62 -21.28 -6.82
C ALA A 314 -12.46 -21.26 -8.10
N ASN A 315 -12.25 -22.24 -8.96
CA ASN A 315 -12.94 -22.35 -10.25
C ASN A 315 -14.45 -22.60 -10.09
N ASP A 316 -14.86 -23.23 -8.99
CA ASP A 316 -16.25 -23.52 -8.64
C ASP A 316 -16.97 -22.38 -7.91
N CYS A 317 -16.28 -21.28 -7.64
CA CYS A 317 -16.88 -20.10 -7.01
C CYS A 317 -17.75 -19.33 -8.01
N ASP A 318 -19.02 -19.09 -7.66
CA ASP A 318 -19.99 -18.40 -8.52
C ASP A 318 -20.02 -16.88 -8.36
N ILE A 319 -19.35 -16.32 -7.35
CA ILE A 319 -19.43 -14.90 -7.03
C ILE A 319 -18.82 -14.05 -8.15
N ARG A 320 -19.61 -13.10 -8.68
CA ARG A 320 -19.27 -12.15 -9.75
C ARG A 320 -19.39 -10.70 -9.30
N TYR A 321 -20.24 -10.44 -8.30
CA TYR A 321 -20.53 -9.12 -7.76
C TYR A 321 -20.40 -9.14 -6.26
N ILE A 322 -19.66 -8.18 -5.70
CA ILE A 322 -19.53 -8.01 -4.25
C ILE A 322 -19.99 -6.61 -3.90
N ILE A 323 -21.10 -6.52 -3.15
CA ILE A 323 -21.68 -5.25 -2.71
C ILE A 323 -21.20 -4.96 -1.29
N THR A 324 -20.65 -3.76 -1.08
CA THR A 324 -20.08 -3.36 0.20
C THR A 324 -20.25 -1.88 0.48
N LYS A 325 -20.18 -1.47 1.75
CA LYS A 325 -20.04 -0.08 2.16
C LYS A 325 -18.57 0.27 2.41
N GLN A 326 -17.95 -0.41 3.36
CA GLN A 326 -16.57 -0.18 3.80
C GLN A 326 -15.81 -1.46 4.16
N ALA A 327 -16.50 -2.61 4.18
CA ALA A 327 -15.97 -3.85 4.75
C ALA A 327 -14.78 -4.47 3.99
N LEU A 328 -14.48 -3.99 2.78
CA LEU A 328 -13.36 -4.45 1.97
C LEU A 328 -12.13 -3.51 2.08
N GLN A 329 -12.16 -2.52 2.96
CA GLN A 329 -11.09 -1.50 3.03
C GLN A 329 -9.77 -2.04 3.57
N GLU A 330 -9.80 -2.96 4.56
CA GLU A 330 -8.58 -3.51 5.15
C GLU A 330 -8.48 -5.02 4.98
N GLY A 331 -7.29 -5.49 4.58
CA GLY A 331 -6.97 -6.92 4.53
C GLY A 331 -7.67 -7.76 3.46
N TRP A 332 -8.60 -7.20 2.66
CA TRP A 332 -9.19 -7.93 1.55
C TRP A 332 -8.24 -7.97 0.35
N ASP A 333 -8.08 -9.16 -0.22
CA ASP A 333 -7.20 -9.40 -1.37
C ASP A 333 -7.92 -10.28 -2.40
N CYS A 334 -8.15 -9.73 -3.60
CA CYS A 334 -8.65 -10.48 -4.72
C CYS A 334 -8.21 -9.84 -6.04
N SER A 335 -7.23 -10.41 -6.70
CA SER A 335 -6.73 -9.92 -7.99
C SER A 335 -7.73 -10.13 -9.15
N PHE A 336 -8.81 -10.92 -8.94
CA PHE A 336 -9.90 -11.05 -9.88
C PHE A 336 -10.90 -9.87 -9.87
N ALA A 337 -10.73 -8.90 -8.95
CA ALA A 337 -11.46 -7.64 -9.00
C ALA A 337 -10.93 -6.75 -10.13
N TYR A 338 -11.77 -6.44 -11.10
CA TYR A 338 -11.45 -5.63 -12.28
C TYR A 338 -12.27 -4.35 -12.35
N VAL A 339 -13.50 -4.40 -11.86
CA VAL A 339 -14.46 -3.32 -11.96
C VAL A 339 -14.80 -2.82 -10.56
N LEU A 340 -14.74 -1.52 -10.36
CA LEU A 340 -15.21 -0.83 -9.17
C LEU A 340 -16.34 0.11 -9.54
N THR A 341 -17.52 -0.10 -8.99
CA THR A 341 -18.69 0.77 -9.14
C THR A 341 -18.92 1.53 -7.85
N VAL A 342 -18.85 2.86 -7.90
CA VAL A 342 -19.02 3.73 -6.74
C VAL A 342 -20.38 4.40 -6.81
N LEU A 343 -21.30 3.92 -5.97
CA LEU A 343 -22.67 4.44 -5.86
C LEU A 343 -22.85 5.31 -4.60
N THR A 344 -21.78 5.82 -4.04
CA THR A 344 -21.82 6.67 -2.84
C THR A 344 -21.79 8.15 -3.19
N ASN A 345 -22.37 8.99 -2.34
CA ASN A 345 -22.31 10.44 -2.48
C ASN A 345 -20.86 10.95 -2.24
N PRO A 346 -20.41 12.01 -2.92
CA PRO A 346 -19.01 12.49 -2.94
C PRO A 346 -18.36 12.81 -1.57
N SER A 347 -19.12 12.86 -0.50
CA SER A 347 -18.60 13.18 0.85
C SER A 347 -17.70 12.11 1.50
N SER A 348 -17.48 10.96 0.85
CA SER A 348 -16.65 9.87 1.39
C SER A 348 -15.47 9.49 0.47
N ALA A 349 -14.71 10.48 0.03
CA ALA A 349 -13.55 10.33 -0.84
C ALA A 349 -12.54 9.24 -0.35
N THR A 350 -12.33 9.14 0.96
CA THR A 350 -11.39 8.20 1.58
C THR A 350 -11.69 6.72 1.29
N GLY A 351 -12.95 6.37 1.05
CA GLY A 351 -13.35 4.98 0.74
C GLY A 351 -13.00 4.54 -0.68
N ILE A 352 -13.07 5.43 -1.65
CA ILE A 352 -12.83 5.14 -3.08
C ILE A 352 -11.37 4.82 -3.30
N THR A 353 -10.49 5.62 -2.70
CA THR A 353 -9.04 5.55 -2.89
C THR A 353 -8.45 4.20 -2.46
N GLN A 354 -8.96 3.67 -1.35
CA GLN A 354 -8.52 2.36 -0.84
C GLN A 354 -9.01 1.19 -1.68
N LEU A 355 -10.20 1.31 -2.30
CA LEU A 355 -10.73 0.27 -3.17
C LEU A 355 -10.02 0.24 -4.52
N VAL A 356 -9.60 1.40 -5.06
CA VAL A 356 -8.82 1.47 -6.31
C VAL A 356 -7.51 0.70 -6.17
N GLY A 357 -6.72 0.91 -5.12
CA GLY A 357 -5.48 0.17 -4.89
C GLY A 357 -5.65 -1.36 -4.85
N ARG A 358 -6.87 -1.87 -4.60
CA ARG A 358 -7.15 -3.30 -4.54
C ARG A 358 -7.51 -3.90 -5.89
N ILE A 359 -8.20 -3.14 -6.76
CA ILE A 359 -8.51 -3.61 -8.12
C ILE A 359 -7.29 -3.55 -9.04
N LEU A 360 -6.21 -2.82 -8.65
CA LEU A 360 -4.98 -2.75 -9.42
C LEU A 360 -4.22 -4.08 -9.50
N ARG A 361 -4.44 -5.02 -8.58
CA ARG A 361 -3.64 -6.25 -8.52
C ARG A 361 -3.86 -7.13 -9.74
N GLN A 362 -2.77 -7.49 -10.42
CA GLN A 362 -2.79 -8.40 -11.56
C GLN A 362 -2.97 -9.85 -11.10
N PRO A 363 -3.88 -10.63 -11.71
CA PRO A 363 -3.95 -12.07 -11.48
C PRO A 363 -2.61 -12.74 -11.73
N PHE A 364 -2.24 -13.67 -10.85
CA PHE A 364 -0.99 -14.44 -10.93
C PHE A 364 0.30 -13.60 -10.99
N ALA A 365 0.22 -12.28 -10.72
CA ALA A 365 1.33 -11.33 -10.92
C ALA A 365 1.98 -11.47 -12.30
N ARG A 366 1.15 -11.60 -13.35
CA ARG A 366 1.58 -11.76 -14.74
C ARG A 366 0.54 -11.18 -15.69
N LYS A 367 0.99 -10.45 -16.71
CA LYS A 367 0.12 -9.90 -17.76
C LYS A 367 -0.49 -11.00 -18.61
N THR A 368 -1.75 -10.83 -18.94
CA THR A 368 -2.48 -11.74 -19.83
C THR A 368 -2.15 -11.51 -21.31
N LYS A 369 -1.55 -10.35 -21.65
CA LYS A 369 -1.36 -9.83 -23.02
C LYS A 369 -2.68 -9.51 -23.74
N ILE A 370 -3.80 -9.50 -23.01
CA ILE A 370 -5.08 -8.99 -23.47
C ILE A 370 -5.28 -7.67 -22.73
N GLN A 371 -5.22 -6.56 -23.45
CA GLN A 371 -5.19 -5.22 -22.87
C GLN A 371 -6.29 -5.02 -21.81
N ASP A 372 -7.54 -5.37 -22.12
CA ASP A 372 -8.65 -5.20 -21.19
C ASP A 372 -8.51 -6.02 -19.88
N LEU A 373 -7.79 -7.15 -19.90
CA LEU A 373 -7.52 -7.97 -18.70
C LEU A 373 -6.26 -7.52 -17.96
N ASP A 374 -5.49 -6.63 -18.55
CA ASP A 374 -4.31 -6.02 -17.93
C ASP A 374 -4.59 -4.60 -17.41
N GLU A 375 -5.85 -4.13 -17.52
CA GLU A 375 -6.35 -2.83 -17.09
C GLU A 375 -7.47 -2.98 -16.04
N CYS A 376 -7.84 -1.88 -15.37
CA CYS A 376 -8.95 -1.86 -14.42
C CYS A 376 -9.89 -0.68 -14.64
N TYR A 377 -11.13 -0.81 -14.15
CA TYR A 377 -12.25 0.06 -14.53
C TYR A 377 -12.99 0.57 -13.31
N VAL A 378 -13.16 1.88 -13.24
CA VAL A 378 -13.88 2.57 -12.16
C VAL A 378 -15.08 3.31 -12.75
N PHE A 379 -16.27 3.00 -12.26
CA PHE A 379 -17.52 3.65 -12.64
C PHE A 379 -18.07 4.46 -11.49
N THR A 380 -18.41 5.71 -11.76
CA THR A 380 -18.96 6.63 -10.76
C THR A 380 -20.11 7.43 -11.34
N PHE A 381 -20.95 8.03 -10.50
CA PHE A 381 -22.02 8.92 -10.91
C PHE A 381 -22.08 10.17 -10.01
N ARG A 382 -22.62 11.27 -10.53
CA ARG A 382 -22.81 12.56 -9.82
C ARG A 382 -21.53 13.11 -9.17
N GLN A 383 -20.38 12.67 -9.56
CA GLN A 383 -19.14 13.19 -8.99
C GLN A 383 -18.55 14.29 -9.87
N ASN A 384 -17.87 15.25 -9.23
CA ASN A 384 -17.04 16.16 -10.00
C ASN A 384 -15.79 15.39 -10.44
N ALA A 385 -15.61 15.22 -11.75
CA ALA A 385 -14.52 14.46 -12.31
C ALA A 385 -13.13 14.94 -11.84
N LYS A 386 -12.94 16.25 -11.71
CA LYS A 386 -11.65 16.79 -11.22
C LYS A 386 -11.38 16.41 -9.77
N SER A 387 -12.39 16.51 -8.90
CA SER A 387 -12.24 16.10 -7.50
C SER A 387 -12.01 14.60 -7.38
N LEU A 388 -12.72 13.80 -8.17
CA LEU A 388 -12.58 12.35 -8.18
C LEU A 388 -11.19 11.90 -8.64
N VAL A 389 -10.67 12.46 -9.73
CA VAL A 389 -9.30 12.19 -10.19
C VAL A 389 -8.30 12.60 -9.11
N SER A 390 -8.49 13.76 -8.48
CA SER A 390 -7.64 14.22 -7.37
C SER A 390 -7.70 13.27 -6.18
N ASP A 391 -8.88 12.76 -5.82
CA ASP A 391 -9.07 11.83 -4.72
C ASP A 391 -8.42 10.47 -5.01
N ILE A 392 -8.54 9.96 -6.24
CA ILE A 392 -7.86 8.72 -6.66
C ILE A 392 -6.34 8.93 -6.65
N LYS A 393 -5.84 10.05 -7.16
CA LYS A 393 -4.40 10.37 -7.12
C LYS A 393 -3.87 10.38 -5.69
N LYS A 394 -4.54 11.10 -4.80
CA LYS A 394 -4.19 11.13 -3.39
C LYS A 394 -4.20 9.74 -2.76
N GLY A 395 -5.17 8.91 -3.10
CA GLY A 395 -5.22 7.53 -2.62
C GLY A 395 -4.10 6.64 -3.14
N LEU A 396 -3.67 6.85 -4.39
CA LEU A 396 -2.49 6.19 -4.91
C LEU A 396 -1.22 6.66 -4.18
N GLU A 397 -1.10 7.95 -3.87
CA GLU A 397 -0.02 8.51 -3.05
C GLU A 397 -0.02 7.91 -1.64
N ASP A 398 -1.18 7.82 -0.99
CA ASP A 398 -1.34 7.20 0.34
C ASP A 398 -0.98 5.70 0.35
N GLU A 399 -1.08 5.01 -0.78
CA GLU A 399 -0.67 3.61 -0.97
C GLU A 399 0.77 3.49 -1.52
N GLY A 400 1.52 4.59 -1.64
CA GLY A 400 2.88 4.62 -2.17
C GLY A 400 2.97 4.42 -3.69
N LEU A 401 1.87 4.64 -4.41
CA LEU A 401 1.74 4.46 -5.86
C LEU A 401 1.52 5.79 -6.59
N GLY A 402 1.97 6.91 -6.04
CA GLY A 402 1.75 8.25 -6.60
C GLY A 402 2.39 8.43 -8.00
N ASP A 403 3.46 7.72 -8.28
CA ASP A 403 4.18 7.75 -9.56
C ASP A 403 3.35 7.23 -10.76
N ILE A 404 2.32 6.39 -10.52
CA ILE A 404 1.39 5.93 -11.56
C ILE A 404 0.10 6.74 -11.65
N ALA A 405 -0.04 7.82 -10.89
CA ALA A 405 -1.22 8.67 -10.91
C ALA A 405 -1.53 9.30 -12.29
N GLY A 406 -0.52 9.40 -13.17
CA GLY A 406 -0.67 9.81 -14.57
C GLY A 406 -1.34 8.78 -15.48
N ARG A 407 -1.51 7.53 -15.02
CA ARG A 407 -2.12 6.42 -15.77
C ARG A 407 -3.64 6.32 -15.57
N ILE A 408 -4.28 7.38 -15.08
CA ILE A 408 -5.74 7.47 -14.98
C ILE A 408 -6.28 8.03 -16.29
N VAL A 409 -7.06 7.22 -17.01
CA VAL A 409 -7.74 7.56 -18.25
C VAL A 409 -9.20 7.88 -17.94
N SER A 410 -9.68 9.07 -18.25
CA SER A 410 -11.07 9.49 -17.97
C SER A 410 -11.89 9.58 -19.26
N ASP A 411 -13.05 8.93 -19.29
CA ASP A 411 -13.99 8.91 -20.42
C ASP A 411 -15.03 10.04 -20.35
N GLU A 412 -14.67 11.24 -19.93
CA GLU A 412 -15.62 12.36 -19.97
C GLU A 412 -15.85 12.84 -21.41
N ALA A 413 -17.04 12.60 -21.90
CA ALA A 413 -17.56 13.30 -23.07
C ALA A 413 -17.72 14.80 -22.74
N GLY A 414 -16.69 15.59 -22.98
CA GLY A 414 -16.83 17.04 -23.00
C GLY A 414 -15.86 17.90 -22.21
N THR A 415 -14.98 17.34 -21.37
CA THR A 415 -13.89 18.09 -20.75
C THR A 415 -12.60 17.29 -20.77
N ASP A 416 -11.68 17.81 -21.55
CA ASP A 416 -10.33 17.39 -21.81
C ASP A 416 -9.53 17.21 -20.51
N THR A 417 -9.46 15.99 -19.97
CA THR A 417 -8.57 15.61 -18.88
C THR A 417 -7.63 14.50 -19.35
N GLY A 418 -6.49 14.94 -19.81
CA GLY A 418 -5.16 14.36 -19.85
C GLY A 418 -4.96 12.84 -19.77
N GLY A 419 -5.65 12.03 -20.54
CA GLY A 419 -5.09 10.82 -21.07
C GLY A 419 -4.26 11.20 -22.29
N LEU A 420 -3.15 10.52 -22.54
CA LEU A 420 -2.37 10.67 -23.79
C LEU A 420 -3.25 10.25 -24.99
N LYS A 421 -4.36 10.94 -25.23
CA LYS A 421 -4.85 11.11 -26.58
C LYS A 421 -3.85 12.04 -27.25
N GLU A 422 -3.34 11.65 -28.40
CA GLU A 422 -2.62 12.57 -29.27
C GLU A 422 -3.44 13.86 -29.33
N ARG A 423 -3.05 14.83 -28.51
CA ARG A 423 -3.58 16.18 -28.60
C ARG A 423 -2.89 16.74 -29.80
N GLU A 424 -3.61 17.04 -30.86
CA GLU A 424 -3.14 18.04 -31.81
C GLU A 424 -2.82 19.31 -31.02
N MET A 425 -1.57 19.44 -30.65
CA MET A 425 -1.09 20.68 -30.03
C MET A 425 -1.06 21.72 -31.11
N GLN A 426 -2.04 22.58 -31.14
CA GLN A 426 -2.01 23.74 -32.02
C GLN A 426 -0.92 24.67 -31.54
N TYR A 427 0.04 24.95 -32.41
CA TYR A 427 1.05 25.96 -32.14
C TYR A 427 0.37 27.30 -31.81
N ARG A 428 0.86 27.97 -30.77
CA ARG A 428 0.49 29.37 -30.57
C ARG A 428 0.82 30.13 -31.85
N SER A 429 -0.07 31.00 -32.29
CA SER A 429 0.02 31.67 -33.60
C SER A 429 1.40 32.30 -33.89
N GLY A 430 2.09 32.84 -32.89
CA GLY A 430 3.44 33.40 -33.00
C GLY A 430 4.55 32.38 -33.27
N PHE A 431 4.34 31.09 -32.92
CA PHE A 431 5.34 30.03 -33.10
C PHE A 431 5.13 29.18 -34.35
N LYS A 432 4.00 29.33 -35.04
CA LYS A 432 3.67 28.59 -36.26
C LYS A 432 4.75 28.78 -37.36
N LYS A 433 5.45 29.91 -37.36
CA LYS A 433 6.58 30.20 -38.29
C LYS A 433 7.81 29.32 -38.09
N PHE A 434 7.91 28.62 -36.95
CA PHE A 434 9.03 27.74 -36.60
C PHE A 434 8.68 26.25 -36.80
N GLU A 435 7.47 25.95 -37.28
CA GLU A 435 7.03 24.60 -37.59
C GLU A 435 8.01 23.98 -38.61
N GLY A 436 8.55 22.80 -38.32
CA GLY A 436 9.56 22.14 -39.14
C GLY A 436 10.96 22.78 -39.14
N LYS A 437 11.19 23.82 -38.28
CA LYS A 437 12.50 24.49 -38.15
C LYS A 437 13.19 24.22 -36.81
N ILE A 438 12.46 23.71 -35.84
CA ILE A 438 13.00 23.35 -34.52
C ILE A 438 13.10 21.82 -34.48
N TYR A 439 14.31 21.33 -34.31
CA TYR A 439 14.60 19.89 -34.17
C TYR A 439 15.17 19.65 -32.78
N LEU A 440 14.65 18.66 -32.06
CA LEU A 440 15.27 18.18 -30.85
C LEU A 440 16.43 17.25 -31.21
N PRO A 441 17.60 17.39 -30.58
CA PRO A 441 18.69 16.46 -30.80
C PRO A 441 18.27 15.06 -30.39
N LYS A 442 18.64 14.07 -31.15
CA LYS A 442 18.38 12.66 -30.87
C LYS A 442 19.72 11.93 -30.94
N PHE A 443 20.07 11.29 -29.85
CA PHE A 443 21.25 10.46 -29.78
C PHE A 443 20.93 9.07 -30.33
N VAL A 444 21.75 8.60 -31.24
CA VAL A 444 21.61 7.29 -31.91
C VAL A 444 22.95 6.59 -31.93
N VAL A 445 22.91 5.28 -31.83
CA VAL A 445 24.08 4.40 -31.96
C VAL A 445 24.04 3.74 -33.32
N GLN A 446 25.17 3.75 -34.03
CA GLN A 446 25.33 3.07 -35.33
C GLN A 446 25.64 1.59 -35.08
N GLU A 447 24.74 0.72 -35.50
CA GLU A 447 25.01 -0.70 -35.65
C GLU A 447 25.43 -0.99 -37.10
N THR A 448 25.96 -2.17 -37.38
CA THR A 448 26.62 -2.53 -38.64
C THR A 448 25.83 -2.17 -39.90
N GLU A 449 24.49 -2.12 -39.85
CA GLU A 449 23.65 -1.76 -41.03
C GLU A 449 22.47 -0.84 -40.68
N SER A 450 22.29 -0.44 -39.38
CA SER A 450 21.16 0.36 -38.94
C SER A 450 21.52 1.34 -37.82
N TRP A 451 20.65 2.34 -37.64
CA TRP A 451 20.74 3.27 -36.50
C TRP A 451 19.63 2.95 -35.50
N ARG A 452 19.97 2.76 -34.22
CA ARG A 452 19.01 2.64 -33.16
C ARG A 452 19.12 3.81 -32.17
N ASN A 453 18.08 4.00 -31.38
CA ASN A 453 18.14 4.96 -30.30
C ASN A 453 19.21 4.56 -29.29
N LEU A 454 19.95 5.54 -28.78
CA LEU A 454 20.89 5.34 -27.70
C LEU A 454 20.11 4.92 -26.43
N ASN A 455 20.57 3.84 -25.80
CA ASN A 455 20.13 3.42 -24.49
C ASN A 455 21.23 3.78 -23.49
N PHE A 456 20.94 4.71 -22.58
CA PHE A 456 21.92 5.25 -21.65
C PHE A 456 22.59 4.17 -20.80
N GLU A 457 21.82 3.19 -20.34
CA GLU A 457 22.35 2.12 -19.47
C GLU A 457 23.27 1.15 -20.19
N VAL A 458 22.90 0.81 -21.44
CA VAL A 458 23.64 -0.18 -22.24
C VAL A 458 24.80 0.45 -23.01
N ASP A 459 24.63 1.67 -23.51
CA ASP A 459 25.59 2.27 -24.47
C ASP A 459 26.51 3.30 -23.80
N ILE A 460 26.18 3.78 -22.61
CA ILE A 460 27.00 4.76 -21.89
C ILE A 460 27.48 4.20 -20.56
N LEU A 461 26.57 3.77 -19.69
CA LEU A 461 26.96 3.31 -18.34
C LEU A 461 27.84 2.05 -18.37
N SER A 462 27.63 1.16 -19.35
CA SER A 462 28.45 -0.05 -19.48
C SER A 462 29.87 0.21 -19.98
N ASP A 463 30.07 1.32 -20.73
CA ASP A 463 31.35 1.68 -21.33
C ASP A 463 32.13 2.75 -20.53
N ILE A 464 31.53 3.28 -19.46
CA ILE A 464 32.24 4.20 -18.56
C ILE A 464 33.23 3.41 -17.70
N ASP A 465 34.51 3.68 -17.88
CA ASP A 465 35.51 3.25 -16.92
C ASP A 465 35.49 4.21 -15.72
N TRP A 466 34.84 3.77 -14.64
CA TRP A 466 34.67 4.56 -13.42
C TRP A 466 35.99 4.86 -12.72
N GLU A 467 37.06 4.12 -13.03
CA GLU A 467 38.41 4.36 -12.47
C GLU A 467 39.09 5.57 -13.13
N ASP A 468 38.72 5.92 -14.36
CA ASP A 468 39.28 7.06 -15.10
C ASP A 468 38.55 8.40 -14.81
N ILE A 469 37.46 8.39 -14.06
CA ILE A 469 36.74 9.62 -13.70
C ILE A 469 37.48 10.38 -12.59
N ASN A 470 38.03 11.53 -12.94
CA ASN A 470 38.68 12.42 -11.98
C ASN A 470 37.63 13.13 -11.12
N ILE A 471 37.31 12.54 -9.95
CA ILE A 471 36.33 13.05 -9.00
C ILE A 471 36.81 14.36 -8.34
N ASP A 472 38.14 14.66 -8.35
CA ASP A 472 38.70 15.84 -7.72
C ASP A 472 38.27 17.14 -8.41
N GLU A 473 37.97 17.12 -9.68
CA GLU A 473 37.41 18.27 -10.39
C GLU A 473 35.95 18.55 -10.02
N ILE A 474 35.17 17.52 -9.69
CA ILE A 474 33.77 17.64 -9.22
C ILE A 474 33.73 18.24 -7.81
N GLN A 475 34.70 17.93 -6.94
CA GLN A 475 34.77 18.48 -5.59
C GLN A 475 35.12 20.01 -5.60
N ASN A 476 35.71 20.49 -6.66
CA ASN A 476 36.03 21.92 -6.84
C ASN A 476 34.89 22.74 -7.47
N LEU A 477 33.84 22.08 -7.96
CA LEU A 477 32.60 22.75 -8.33
C LEU A 477 31.89 23.16 -7.04
N SER A 478 32.11 24.41 -6.63
CA SER A 478 31.29 25.01 -5.59
C SER A 478 29.88 25.15 -6.11
N LEU A 479 29.09 24.14 -5.86
CA LEU A 479 27.63 24.20 -5.95
C LEU A 479 27.16 25.23 -4.96
N GLN A 480 27.10 26.49 -5.39
CA GLN A 480 26.38 27.52 -4.66
C GLN A 480 24.88 27.15 -4.75
N ASN A 481 24.48 26.24 -3.87
CA ASN A 481 23.08 25.94 -3.62
C ASN A 481 22.41 27.16 -2.96
N LYS A 482 22.12 28.17 -3.77
CA LYS A 482 21.02 29.09 -3.57
C LYS A 482 20.01 28.83 -4.67
N LEU A 483 19.39 27.70 -4.63
CA LEU A 483 18.07 27.52 -5.23
C LEU A 483 17.10 28.31 -4.36
N SER A 484 16.89 29.57 -4.75
CA SER A 484 15.69 30.30 -4.33
C SER A 484 14.50 29.55 -4.93
N LYS A 485 13.50 29.25 -4.13
CA LYS A 485 12.36 28.41 -4.41
C LYS A 485 11.46 28.84 -5.57
N GLU A 486 11.78 29.89 -6.29
CA GLU A 486 11.05 30.39 -7.45
C GLU A 486 12.05 31.12 -8.36
N GLN A 487 12.47 30.47 -9.44
CA GLN A 487 13.01 31.19 -10.59
C GLN A 487 11.91 31.27 -11.65
N GLU A 488 11.38 32.47 -11.86
CA GLU A 488 10.61 32.80 -13.03
C GLU A 488 11.50 32.72 -14.27
N ILE A 489 11.37 31.64 -15.04
CA ILE A 489 12.05 31.56 -16.34
C ILE A 489 11.15 32.30 -17.35
N VAL A 490 11.47 33.55 -17.58
CA VAL A 490 10.88 34.32 -18.68
C VAL A 490 11.58 33.88 -19.96
N LEU A 491 10.97 32.90 -20.66
CA LEU A 491 11.43 32.43 -21.95
C LEU A 491 11.28 33.56 -22.98
N GLY A 492 12.38 34.26 -23.26
CA GLY A 492 12.66 34.95 -24.53
C GLY A 492 11.59 35.88 -25.12
N LEU A 493 10.74 36.48 -24.30
CA LEU A 493 9.81 37.48 -24.75
C LEU A 493 10.52 38.82 -24.96
N SER A 494 10.30 39.47 -26.08
CA SER A 494 10.80 40.82 -26.30
C SER A 494 10.18 41.80 -25.28
N HIS A 495 10.86 42.93 -25.05
CA HIS A 495 10.41 43.94 -24.10
C HIS A 495 8.98 44.43 -24.40
N GLU A 496 8.62 44.49 -25.68
CA GLU A 496 7.28 44.89 -26.15
C GLU A 496 6.19 43.83 -25.83
N GLU A 497 6.53 42.56 -25.90
CA GLU A 497 5.61 41.46 -25.55
C GLU A 497 5.41 41.32 -24.02
N GLN A 498 6.39 41.71 -23.22
CA GLN A 498 6.27 41.77 -21.76
C GLN A 498 5.35 42.93 -21.31
N GLU A 499 5.41 44.06 -21.98
CA GLU A 499 4.51 45.18 -21.67
C GLU A 499 3.06 44.87 -22.09
N LEU A 500 2.85 44.24 -23.23
CA LEU A 500 1.50 43.84 -23.70
C LEU A 500 0.85 42.81 -22.76
N LEU A 501 1.64 41.92 -22.15
CA LEU A 501 1.19 40.94 -21.15
C LEU A 501 0.81 41.61 -19.82
N LYS A 502 1.50 42.69 -19.43
CA LYS A 502 1.18 43.48 -18.23
C LYS A 502 -0.10 44.29 -18.40
N GLU A 503 -0.33 44.86 -19.57
CA GLU A 503 -1.54 45.68 -19.87
C GLU A 503 -2.80 44.82 -20.03
N THR A 504 -2.71 43.58 -20.49
CA THR A 504 -3.88 42.75 -20.78
C THR A 504 -4.36 41.91 -19.59
N GLY A 505 -3.72 41.98 -18.44
CA GLY A 505 -4.13 41.28 -17.21
C GLY A 505 -4.22 39.75 -17.32
N ARG A 506 -3.61 39.15 -18.36
CA ARG A 506 -3.57 37.69 -18.60
C ARG A 506 -2.31 37.00 -18.10
N ALA A 507 -1.58 37.60 -17.19
CA ALA A 507 -0.33 37.09 -16.62
C ALA A 507 -0.54 36.05 -15.50
N GLU A 508 -1.74 35.52 -15.30
CA GLU A 508 -2.02 34.59 -14.18
C GLU A 508 -1.99 33.11 -14.58
N LYS A 509 -1.14 32.68 -15.49
CA LYS A 509 -0.83 31.25 -15.65
C LYS A 509 0.58 31.05 -16.18
N THR A 510 1.56 31.40 -15.40
CA THR A 510 2.89 30.82 -15.50
C THR A 510 2.84 29.43 -14.86
N GLY A 511 2.93 28.39 -15.68
CA GLY A 511 3.14 27.04 -15.18
C GLY A 511 4.54 26.96 -14.62
N THR A 512 4.68 26.63 -13.36
CA THR A 512 5.96 26.23 -12.75
C THR A 512 6.41 24.94 -13.41
N LEU A 513 7.53 24.98 -14.12
CA LEU A 513 8.22 23.78 -14.57
C LEU A 513 9.15 23.39 -13.41
N GLU A 514 8.84 22.35 -12.67
CA GLU A 514 9.82 21.66 -11.84
C GLU A 514 10.79 20.96 -12.79
N ILE A 515 12.02 21.44 -12.84
CA ILE A 515 13.10 20.76 -13.54
C ILE A 515 13.67 19.77 -12.53
N ASP A 516 13.40 18.49 -12.77
CA ASP A 516 14.01 17.41 -12.01
C ASP A 516 15.55 17.45 -12.20
N GLU A 517 16.31 17.17 -11.14
CA GLU A 517 17.79 17.26 -11.12
C GLU A 517 18.48 16.39 -12.19
N VAL A 518 17.76 15.51 -12.85
CA VAL A 518 18.25 14.59 -13.89
C VAL A 518 18.60 15.28 -15.21
N PHE A 519 18.24 16.57 -15.39
CA PHE A 519 18.52 17.30 -16.65
C PHE A 519 19.75 18.22 -16.58
N LEU A 520 20.57 18.15 -15.54
CA LEU A 520 21.76 18.99 -15.36
C LEU A 520 23.10 18.25 -15.46
N THR A 521 23.10 17.05 -16.08
CA THR A 521 24.36 16.39 -16.45
C THR A 521 24.49 16.27 -17.96
#